data_320477e77415aaa304f0d298f4b7d12c
#
_entry.id   320477e77415aaa304f0d298f4b7d12c
#
_cell.length_a   1.000
_cell.length_b   1.000
_cell.length_c   1.000
_cell.angle_alpha   90.00
_cell.angle_beta   90.00
_cell.angle_gamma   90.00
#
_symmetry.space_group_name_H-M   'P 1'
#
loop_
_entity.id
_entity.type
_entity.pdbx_description
1 polymer ?
#
loop_
_entity_poly.entity_id
_entity_poly.type
_entity_poly.pdbx_seq_one_letter_code
_entity_poly.pdbx_strand_id
1 'polypeptide(L)'
;MSKGYWVSSYRATKDAARLAAYAQLAAPAVAAAGGKFIVRGVADEAREQGLKERTVVIEFPTYEAAVAAYDSEPYKKALEALGDGVERDLRIVRGAE
;
A
#
# COMPACT_ATOMS: atom_id res chain seq x y z
N MET A 1 14.22 -17.54 -2.63
CA MET A 1 14.09 -16.06 -2.46
C MET A 1 12.79 -15.73 -1.78
N SER A 2 12.82 -14.77 -0.89
CA SER A 2 11.60 -14.35 -0.20
C SER A 2 10.76 -13.44 -1.08
N LYS A 3 9.47 -13.63 -1.06
CA LYS A 3 8.54 -12.63 -1.58
C LYS A 3 8.61 -11.38 -0.72
N GLY A 4 8.15 -10.28 -1.25
CA GLY A 4 8.06 -9.03 -0.51
C GLY A 4 6.62 -8.59 -0.39
N TYR A 5 6.32 -7.87 0.69
CA TYR A 5 4.95 -7.41 0.95
C TYR A 5 4.97 -5.95 1.37
N TRP A 6 4.02 -5.19 0.86
CA TRP A 6 3.68 -3.91 1.46
C TRP A 6 2.50 -4.18 2.39
N VAL A 7 2.65 -3.81 3.65
CA VAL A 7 1.57 -3.88 4.62
C VAL A 7 1.21 -2.45 4.99
N SER A 8 0.07 -1.99 4.52
CA SER A 8 -0.36 -0.61 4.69
C SER A 8 -1.58 -0.58 5.59
N SER A 9 -1.42 0.01 6.77
CA SER A 9 -2.48 0.15 7.77
C SER A 9 -2.82 1.62 7.91
N TYR A 10 -4.02 2.01 7.51
CA TYR A 10 -4.46 3.40 7.57
C TYR A 10 -4.89 3.75 8.99
N ARG A 11 -4.57 4.97 9.40
CA ARG A 11 -5.02 5.52 10.68
C ARG A 11 -6.16 6.50 10.48
N ALA A 12 -6.13 7.26 9.38
CA ALA A 12 -7.17 8.21 9.07
C ALA A 12 -7.13 8.54 7.59
N THR A 13 -8.30 8.82 7.02
CA THR A 13 -8.42 9.39 5.68
C THR A 13 -8.91 10.82 5.84
N LYS A 14 -8.04 11.78 5.55
CA LYS A 14 -8.33 13.21 5.71
C LYS A 14 -8.94 13.82 4.47
N ASP A 15 -8.63 13.26 3.30
CA ASP A 15 -9.10 13.78 2.00
C ASP A 15 -9.39 12.60 1.07
N ALA A 16 -10.66 12.24 0.98
CA ALA A 16 -11.10 11.11 0.17
C ALA A 16 -10.86 11.34 -1.34
N ALA A 17 -10.90 12.59 -1.80
CA ALA A 17 -10.64 12.89 -3.20
C ALA A 17 -9.18 12.65 -3.57
N ARG A 18 -8.26 12.99 -2.68
CA ARG A 18 -6.83 12.71 -2.87
C ARG A 18 -6.58 11.21 -2.86
N LEU A 19 -7.23 10.48 -1.97
CA LEU A 19 -7.09 9.02 -1.93
C LEU A 19 -7.59 8.40 -3.23
N ALA A 20 -8.70 8.87 -3.78
CA ALA A 20 -9.24 8.37 -5.04
C ALA A 20 -8.28 8.64 -6.20
N ALA A 21 -7.71 9.84 -6.28
CA ALA A 21 -6.72 10.19 -7.30
C ALA A 21 -5.47 9.33 -7.19
N TYR A 22 -5.00 9.12 -5.95
CA TYR A 22 -3.89 8.22 -5.66
C TYR A 22 -4.18 6.81 -6.18
N ALA A 23 -5.34 6.26 -5.86
CA ALA A 23 -5.69 4.88 -6.21
C ALA A 23 -5.66 4.66 -7.73
N GLN A 24 -6.10 5.63 -8.52
CA GLN A 24 -6.08 5.53 -9.98
C GLN A 24 -4.66 5.44 -10.54
N LEU A 25 -3.69 6.06 -9.87
CA LEU A 25 -2.29 6.03 -10.28
C LEU A 25 -1.54 4.85 -9.65
N ALA A 26 -1.87 4.52 -8.41
CA ALA A 26 -1.16 3.49 -7.65
C ALA A 26 -1.43 2.09 -8.21
N ALA A 27 -2.67 1.78 -8.58
CA ALA A 27 -3.01 0.43 -9.04
C ALA A 27 -2.20 0.03 -10.29
N PRO A 28 -2.13 0.84 -11.36
CA PRO A 28 -1.28 0.47 -12.49
C PRO A 28 0.21 0.50 -12.18
N ALA A 29 0.66 1.40 -11.29
CA ALA A 29 2.07 1.46 -10.90
C ALA A 29 2.49 0.18 -10.16
N VAL A 30 1.66 -0.29 -9.25
CA VAL A 30 1.89 -1.54 -8.50
C VAL A 30 1.89 -2.73 -9.45
N ALA A 31 0.91 -2.81 -10.36
CA ALA A 31 0.82 -3.91 -11.32
C ALA A 31 2.04 -3.95 -12.22
N ALA A 32 2.51 -2.80 -12.72
CA ALA A 32 3.69 -2.71 -13.57
C ALA A 32 4.96 -3.16 -12.85
N ALA A 33 5.00 -3.03 -11.54
CA ALA A 33 6.14 -3.46 -10.72
C ALA A 33 6.04 -4.92 -10.28
N GLY A 34 5.01 -5.65 -10.73
CA GLY A 34 4.82 -7.06 -10.40
C GLY A 34 4.02 -7.29 -9.12
N GLY A 35 3.44 -6.24 -8.56
CA GLY A 35 2.65 -6.35 -7.34
C GLY A 35 1.24 -6.86 -7.58
N LYS A 36 0.71 -7.54 -6.57
CA LYS A 36 -0.64 -8.07 -6.59
C LYS A 36 -1.32 -7.71 -5.28
N PHE A 37 -2.46 -7.05 -5.37
CA PHE A 37 -3.27 -6.76 -4.17
C PHE A 37 -3.87 -8.06 -3.66
N ILE A 38 -3.53 -8.46 -2.45
CA ILE A 38 -4.07 -9.66 -1.82
C ILE A 38 -5.01 -9.35 -0.67
N VAL A 39 -4.92 -8.15 -0.09
CA VAL A 39 -5.88 -7.62 0.88
C VAL A 39 -6.12 -6.16 0.53
N ARG A 40 -7.37 -5.75 0.44
CA ARG A 40 -7.69 -4.36 0.17
C ARG A 40 -9.12 -4.07 0.63
N GLY A 41 -9.23 -3.41 1.77
CA GLY A 41 -10.54 -3.10 2.33
C GLY A 41 -10.44 -2.51 3.71
N VAL A 42 -11.57 -2.17 4.28
CA VAL A 42 -11.66 -1.68 5.65
C VAL A 42 -11.71 -2.88 6.59
N ALA A 43 -10.95 -2.83 7.67
CA ALA A 43 -10.91 -3.92 8.64
C ALA A 43 -12.29 -4.12 9.28
N ASP A 44 -12.77 -5.36 9.26
CA ASP A 44 -14.06 -5.72 9.84
C ASP A 44 -13.98 -5.82 11.35
N GLU A 45 -12.85 -6.28 11.87
CA GLU A 45 -12.61 -6.41 13.29
C GLU A 45 -11.21 -5.91 13.63
N ALA A 46 -11.07 -5.36 14.81
CA ALA A 46 -9.77 -4.90 15.31
C ALA A 46 -9.58 -5.41 16.73
N ARG A 47 -8.32 -5.67 17.08
CA ARG A 47 -7.92 -6.12 18.42
C ARG A 47 -6.76 -5.24 18.85
N GLU A 48 -6.62 -5.07 20.17
CA GLU A 48 -5.50 -4.32 20.77
C GLU A 48 -5.47 -2.88 20.21
N GLN A 49 -4.35 -2.45 19.60
CA GLN A 49 -4.22 -1.10 19.05
C GLN A 49 -4.64 -1.02 17.58
N GLY A 50 -5.22 -2.08 17.03
CA GLY A 50 -5.71 -2.10 15.65
C GLY A 50 -6.89 -1.15 15.47
N LEU A 51 -6.99 -0.57 14.29
CA LEU A 51 -8.08 0.34 13.92
C LEU A 51 -8.95 -0.28 12.86
N LYS A 52 -10.26 0.00 12.91
CA LYS A 52 -11.19 -0.41 11.87
C LYS A 52 -11.10 0.57 10.70
N GLU A 53 -9.93 0.62 10.08
CA GLU A 53 -9.63 1.50 8.97
C GLU A 53 -9.15 0.69 7.78
N ARG A 54 -8.93 1.37 6.66
CA ARG A 54 -8.47 0.74 5.44
C ARG A 54 -7.16 -0.01 5.67
N THR A 55 -7.09 -1.23 5.16
CA THR A 55 -5.90 -2.08 5.28
C THR A 55 -5.61 -2.68 3.90
N VAL A 56 -4.37 -2.56 3.45
CA VAL A 56 -3.96 -3.03 2.13
C VAL A 56 -2.71 -3.87 2.28
N VAL A 57 -2.71 -5.05 1.67
CA VAL A 57 -1.49 -5.88 1.57
C VAL A 57 -1.25 -6.17 0.10
N ILE A 58 -0.03 -5.91 -0.34
CA ILE A 58 0.39 -6.14 -1.72
C ILE A 58 1.54 -7.12 -1.70
N GLU A 59 1.45 -8.15 -2.52
CA GLU A 59 2.49 -9.17 -2.67
C GLU A 59 3.32 -8.88 -3.91
N PHE A 60 4.63 -8.95 -3.77
CA PHE A 60 5.59 -8.82 -4.88
C PHE A 60 6.40 -10.12 -5.00
N PRO A 61 6.88 -10.44 -6.21
CA PRO A 61 7.63 -11.69 -6.43
C PRO A 61 8.87 -11.82 -5.57
N THR A 62 9.52 -10.68 -5.25
CA THR A 62 10.70 -10.66 -4.38
C THR A 62 10.62 -9.45 -3.46
N TYR A 63 11.38 -9.51 -2.35
CA TYR A 63 11.51 -8.36 -1.45
C TYR A 63 12.11 -7.15 -2.20
N GLU A 64 13.12 -7.39 -3.03
CA GLU A 64 13.76 -6.32 -3.80
C GLU A 64 12.77 -5.62 -4.73
N ALA A 65 11.86 -6.39 -5.35
CA ALA A 65 10.82 -5.80 -6.19
C ALA A 65 9.87 -4.93 -5.38
N ALA A 66 9.53 -5.34 -4.16
CA ALA A 66 8.67 -4.55 -3.28
C ALA A 66 9.32 -3.20 -2.91
N VAL A 67 10.62 -3.20 -2.62
CA VAL A 67 11.37 -1.98 -2.32
C VAL A 67 11.44 -1.07 -3.54
N ALA A 68 11.81 -1.65 -4.69
CA ALA A 68 11.96 -0.88 -5.93
C ALA A 68 10.64 -0.26 -6.39
N ALA A 69 9.52 -0.95 -6.16
CA ALA A 69 8.20 -0.46 -6.54
C ALA A 69 7.86 0.85 -5.84
N TYR A 70 8.18 0.97 -4.57
CA TYR A 70 7.88 2.19 -3.80
C TYR A 70 8.68 3.38 -4.34
N ASP A 71 9.91 3.14 -4.79
CA ASP A 71 10.80 4.20 -5.30
C ASP A 71 10.65 4.44 -6.80
N SER A 72 9.74 3.73 -7.47
CA SER A 72 9.53 3.87 -8.91
C SER A 72 8.88 5.20 -9.27
N GLU A 73 9.16 5.71 -10.47
CA GLU A 73 8.57 6.97 -10.94
C GLU A 73 7.04 6.94 -10.99
N PRO A 74 6.41 5.88 -11.52
CA PRO A 74 4.93 5.86 -11.52
C PRO A 74 4.34 5.92 -10.12
N TYR A 75 4.96 5.26 -9.14
CA TYR A 75 4.44 5.28 -7.77
C TYR A 75 4.69 6.63 -7.09
N LYS A 76 5.81 7.29 -7.39
CA LYS A 76 6.06 8.64 -6.89
C LYS A 76 4.97 9.61 -7.32
N LYS A 77 4.50 9.48 -8.57
CA LYS A 77 3.38 10.30 -9.05
C LYS A 77 2.11 10.03 -8.27
N ALA A 78 1.87 8.78 -7.92
CA ALA A 78 0.73 8.43 -7.07
C ALA A 78 0.85 9.07 -5.70
N LEU A 79 2.05 9.05 -5.10
CA LEU A 79 2.30 9.69 -3.80
C LEU A 79 2.11 11.19 -3.85
N GLU A 80 2.47 11.85 -4.95
CA GLU A 80 2.22 13.27 -5.13
C GLU A 80 0.72 13.58 -5.12
N ALA A 81 -0.06 12.74 -5.80
CA ALA A 81 -1.53 12.90 -5.81
C ALA A 81 -2.11 12.71 -4.43
N LEU A 82 -1.57 11.75 -3.66
CA LEU A 82 -2.04 11.49 -2.31
C LEU A 82 -1.72 12.66 -1.36
N GLY A 83 -0.51 13.23 -1.47
CA GLY A 83 -0.06 14.30 -0.60
C GLY A 83 -0.24 13.92 0.86
N ASP A 84 -0.92 14.77 1.62
CA ASP A 84 -1.24 14.54 3.03
C ASP A 84 -2.68 14.07 3.25
N GLY A 85 -3.29 13.46 2.22
CA GLY A 85 -4.69 13.04 2.27
C GLY A 85 -5.00 11.92 3.23
N VAL A 86 -3.99 11.16 3.66
CA VAL A 86 -4.18 10.07 4.62
C VAL A 86 -3.05 10.06 5.64
N GLU A 87 -3.32 9.41 6.77
CA GLU A 87 -2.29 9.00 7.72
C GLU A 87 -2.26 7.47 7.69
N ARG A 88 -1.12 6.90 7.37
CA ARG A 88 -0.99 5.45 7.30
C ARG A 88 0.40 4.99 7.70
N ASP A 89 0.44 3.75 8.20
CA ASP A 89 1.65 3.03 8.50
C ASP A 89 1.89 2.07 7.34
N LEU A 90 2.95 2.26 6.56
CA LEU A 90 3.27 1.38 5.45
C LEU A 90 4.61 0.72 5.72
N ARG A 91 4.61 -0.61 5.73
CA ARG A 91 5.80 -1.41 6.00
C ARG A 91 6.11 -2.31 4.81
N ILE A 92 7.38 -2.47 4.51
CA ILE A 92 7.85 -3.39 3.48
C ILE A 92 8.55 -4.54 4.19
N VAL A 93 8.03 -5.75 4.02
CA VAL A 93 8.41 -6.90 4.84
C VAL A 93 8.72 -8.09 3.94
N ARG A 94 9.67 -8.91 4.36
CA ARG A 94 9.94 -10.17 3.68
C ARG A 94 8.87 -11.19 4.04
N GLY A 95 8.50 -12.04 3.07
CA GLY A 95 7.58 -13.14 3.33
C GLY A 95 8.21 -14.16 4.26
N ALA A 96 7.37 -14.85 5.03
CA ALA A 96 7.81 -15.97 5.86
C ALA A 96 8.21 -17.14 4.98
N GLU A 97 9.25 -17.84 5.36
CA GLU A 97 9.76 -19.00 4.62
C GLU A 97 9.57 -20.28 5.40
#